data_d010aa869ab8cf358cdc98d1f38c827f
#
_entry.id   d010aa869ab8cf358cdc98d1f38c827f
#
_cell.length_a   1.000
_cell.length_b   1.000
_cell.length_c   1.000
_cell.angle_alpha   90.00
_cell.angle_beta   90.00
_cell.angle_gamma   90.00
#
_symmetry.space_group_name_H-M   'P 1'
#
loop_
_entity.id
_entity.type
_entity.pdbx_description
1 polymer ?
#
loop_
_entity_poly.entity_id
_entity_poly.type
_entity_poly.pdbx_seq_one_letter_code
_entity_poly.pdbx_strand_id
1 'polypeptide(L)'
;MKKILSIFAVAVLSLFAGEAFAQRNLPGMSAVEVRADMVNGFYTDNSRNCGYNLGVFYSVIKGNNTNTWSFGGEYLQTYKPYGEKGRIPVAQFTGEVGYNLRIVSDYSQTVHLYGGVSALAGYETVNWGKQVLKDGATIGADDAFIYGGAVTLSADFYLSDHVALGAHIKERFVFGNDTGHFLFQYGVHLKYQF
;
A
#
# COMPACT_ATOMS: atom_id res chain seq x y z
N MET A 1 10.43 -24.80 11.47
CA MET A 1 10.11 -23.60 10.66
C MET A 1 10.32 -23.83 9.16
N LYS A 2 11.48 -24.32 8.66
CA LYS A 2 11.72 -24.55 7.20
C LYS A 2 10.71 -25.49 6.54
N LYS A 3 10.24 -26.55 7.22
CA LYS A 3 9.24 -27.51 6.69
C LYS A 3 7.84 -26.90 6.57
N ILE A 4 7.44 -26.01 7.48
CA ILE A 4 6.15 -25.31 7.41
C ILE A 4 6.15 -24.31 6.26
N LEU A 5 7.26 -23.60 6.06
CA LEU A 5 7.42 -22.64 4.95
C LEU A 5 7.39 -23.36 3.59
N SER A 6 8.01 -24.56 3.47
CA SER A 6 7.95 -25.34 2.23
C SER A 6 6.56 -25.94 1.97
N ILE A 7 5.83 -26.38 3.00
CA ILE A 7 4.44 -26.85 2.85
C ILE A 7 3.53 -25.70 2.42
N PHE A 8 3.72 -24.51 3.02
CA PHE A 8 2.97 -23.31 2.63
C PHE A 8 3.30 -22.89 1.18
N ALA A 9 4.57 -22.91 0.78
CA ALA A 9 4.98 -22.62 -0.59
C ALA A 9 4.43 -23.63 -1.60
N VAL A 10 4.40 -24.94 -1.28
CA VAL A 10 3.82 -25.97 -2.14
C VAL A 10 2.29 -25.85 -2.19
N ALA A 11 1.62 -25.55 -1.08
CA ALA A 11 0.17 -25.30 -1.06
C ALA A 11 -0.19 -24.05 -1.87
N VAL A 12 0.60 -23.00 -1.80
CA VAL A 12 0.45 -21.80 -2.65
C VAL A 12 0.69 -22.15 -4.11
N LEU A 13 1.76 -22.88 -4.46
CA LEU A 13 2.05 -23.32 -5.83
C LEU A 13 0.99 -24.28 -6.39
N SER A 14 0.37 -25.13 -5.57
CA SER A 14 -0.70 -26.05 -6.03
C SER A 14 -2.01 -25.33 -6.32
N LEU A 15 -2.25 -24.15 -5.75
CA LEU A 15 -3.39 -23.29 -6.11
C LEU A 15 -3.23 -22.69 -7.51
N PHE A 16 -2.01 -22.69 -8.07
CA PHE A 16 -1.68 -22.14 -9.39
C PHE A 16 -1.60 -23.19 -10.51
N ALA A 17 -1.86 -24.46 -10.22
CA ALA A 17 -1.88 -25.54 -11.22
C ALA A 17 -3.16 -25.59 -12.06
N GLY A 18 -4.06 -24.61 -11.92
CA GLY A 18 -5.21 -24.39 -12.80
C GLY A 18 -4.76 -23.71 -14.10
N GLU A 19 -5.36 -24.11 -15.20
CA GLU A 19 -5.10 -23.63 -16.57
C GLU A 19 -5.00 -22.11 -16.61
N ALA A 20 -3.89 -21.60 -17.11
CA ALA A 20 -3.70 -20.16 -17.36
C ALA A 20 -4.54 -19.75 -18.58
N PHE A 21 -5.82 -19.53 -18.37
CA PHE A 21 -6.65 -18.86 -19.35
C PHE A 21 -6.31 -17.37 -19.32
N ALA A 22 -6.17 -16.78 -20.51
CA ALA A 22 -5.98 -15.34 -20.64
C ALA A 22 -7.13 -14.61 -19.96
N GLN A 23 -6.85 -13.98 -18.84
CA GLN A 23 -7.89 -13.26 -18.11
C GLN A 23 -8.37 -12.08 -18.92
N ARG A 24 -9.67 -11.99 -19.07
CA ARG A 24 -10.34 -10.84 -19.67
C ARG A 24 -10.81 -9.91 -18.55
N ASN A 25 -10.09 -8.82 -18.33
CA ASN A 25 -10.54 -7.72 -17.50
C ASN A 25 -11.71 -7.01 -18.18
N LEU A 26 -12.93 -7.40 -17.85
CA LEU A 26 -14.14 -6.83 -18.45
C LEU A 26 -14.59 -5.58 -17.69
N PRO A 27 -15.13 -4.58 -18.37
CA PRO A 27 -15.77 -3.44 -17.73
C PRO A 27 -16.87 -3.90 -16.76
N GLY A 28 -16.86 -3.36 -15.54
CA GLY A 28 -17.81 -3.71 -14.48
C GLY A 28 -17.31 -4.76 -13.51
N MET A 29 -16.25 -5.50 -13.82
CA MET A 29 -15.63 -6.40 -12.85
C MET A 29 -15.07 -5.62 -11.65
N SER A 30 -15.16 -6.24 -10.50
CA SER A 30 -14.69 -5.68 -9.23
C SER A 30 -13.55 -6.52 -8.66
N ALA A 31 -12.73 -5.91 -7.81
CA ALA A 31 -11.70 -6.64 -7.09
C ALA A 31 -11.52 -6.10 -5.67
N VAL A 32 -11.12 -6.97 -4.77
CA VAL A 32 -10.60 -6.62 -3.45
C VAL A 32 -9.10 -6.85 -3.44
N GLU A 33 -8.38 -5.89 -2.89
CA GLU A 33 -6.93 -5.89 -2.86
C GLU A 33 -6.42 -5.64 -1.45
N VAL A 34 -5.46 -6.44 -1.00
CA VAL A 34 -4.75 -6.24 0.27
C VAL A 34 -3.31 -5.85 -0.05
N ARG A 35 -2.84 -4.77 0.55
CA ARG A 35 -1.49 -4.20 0.37
C ARG A 35 -0.67 -4.32 1.64
N ALA A 36 0.63 -4.57 1.48
CA ALA A 36 1.61 -4.54 2.55
C ALA A 36 2.89 -3.88 2.04
N ASP A 37 3.27 -2.75 2.65
CA ASP A 37 4.33 -1.89 2.17
C ASP A 37 5.35 -1.57 3.24
N MET A 38 6.56 -1.26 2.80
CA MET A 38 7.56 -0.55 3.56
C MET A 38 7.50 0.94 3.25
N VAL A 39 7.66 1.77 4.29
CA VAL A 39 7.59 3.23 4.18
C VAL A 39 8.96 3.83 4.47
N ASN A 40 9.43 4.71 3.58
CA ASN A 40 10.70 5.43 3.67
C ASN A 40 11.95 4.52 3.83
N GLY A 41 11.86 3.24 3.45
CA GLY A 41 12.95 2.28 3.65
C GLY A 41 14.24 2.62 2.89
N PHE A 42 14.16 3.38 1.78
CA PHE A 42 15.33 3.82 1.01
C PHE A 42 15.98 5.12 1.51
N TYR A 43 15.26 5.90 2.33
CA TYR A 43 15.70 7.21 2.78
C TYR A 43 16.23 7.22 4.22
N THR A 44 16.25 6.07 4.86
CA THR A 44 16.70 5.96 6.26
C THR A 44 18.03 5.23 6.33
N ASP A 45 19.06 5.89 6.84
CA ASP A 45 20.37 5.27 7.13
C ASP A 45 20.30 4.18 8.20
N ASN A 46 19.17 4.09 8.89
CA ASN A 46 18.97 3.13 9.97
C ASN A 46 17.63 2.39 9.78
N SER A 47 17.68 1.07 9.60
CA SER A 47 16.52 0.20 9.46
C SER A 47 15.50 0.31 10.61
N ARG A 48 15.89 0.87 11.75
CA ARG A 48 14.98 1.13 12.89
C ARG A 48 13.94 2.20 12.62
N ASN A 49 14.15 3.05 11.62
CA ASN A 49 13.26 4.15 11.27
C ASN A 49 12.34 3.81 10.08
N CYS A 50 12.49 2.62 9.51
CA CYS A 50 11.57 2.14 8.49
C CYS A 50 10.17 2.01 9.05
N GLY A 51 9.21 2.57 8.32
CA GLY A 51 7.79 2.38 8.58
C GLY A 51 7.21 1.19 7.82
N TYR A 52 5.96 0.88 8.11
CA TYR A 52 5.16 -0.08 7.36
C TYR A 52 3.77 0.48 7.10
N ASN A 53 3.13 -0.03 6.08
CA ASN A 53 1.75 0.29 5.71
C ASN A 53 0.97 -1.00 5.43
N LEU A 54 -0.27 -1.04 5.87
CA LEU A 54 -1.23 -2.10 5.54
C LEU A 54 -2.49 -1.44 5.01
N GLY A 55 -2.98 -1.90 3.86
CA GLY A 55 -4.15 -1.34 3.21
C GLY A 55 -5.10 -2.38 2.68
N VAL A 56 -6.38 -2.02 2.60
CA VAL A 56 -7.42 -2.79 1.94
C VAL A 56 -8.15 -1.88 0.98
N PHE A 57 -8.27 -2.31 -0.28
CA PHE A 57 -8.91 -1.57 -1.35
C PHE A 57 -9.96 -2.39 -2.05
N TYR A 58 -11.03 -1.74 -2.43
CA TYR A 58 -12.02 -2.22 -3.39
C TYR A 58 -11.83 -1.46 -4.69
N SER A 59 -11.84 -2.16 -5.81
CA SER A 59 -11.65 -1.55 -7.12
C SER A 59 -12.70 -2.02 -8.12
N VAL A 60 -13.03 -1.13 -9.07
CA VAL A 60 -13.98 -1.39 -10.14
C VAL A 60 -13.37 -1.00 -11.48
N ILE A 61 -13.40 -1.92 -12.44
CA ILE A 61 -12.93 -1.69 -13.80
C ILE A 61 -13.95 -0.87 -14.56
N LYS A 62 -13.52 0.25 -15.15
CA LYS A 62 -14.36 1.13 -15.97
C LYS A 62 -13.79 1.33 -17.36
N GLY A 63 -14.68 1.24 -18.35
CA GLY A 63 -14.35 1.48 -19.75
C GLY A 63 -13.58 0.35 -20.45
N ASN A 64 -13.39 0.49 -21.76
CA ASN A 64 -12.78 -0.54 -22.59
C ASN A 64 -11.27 -0.70 -22.37
N ASN A 65 -10.63 0.29 -21.74
CA ASN A 65 -9.18 0.29 -21.50
C ASN A 65 -8.79 -0.34 -20.16
N THR A 66 -9.71 -0.97 -19.44
CA THR A 66 -9.48 -1.56 -18.11
C THR A 66 -8.93 -0.59 -17.07
N ASN A 67 -9.25 0.69 -17.21
CA ASN A 67 -8.96 1.67 -16.18
C ASN A 67 -9.77 1.37 -14.92
N THR A 68 -9.22 1.65 -13.77
CA THR A 68 -9.79 1.17 -12.51
C THR A 68 -9.99 2.32 -11.54
N TRP A 69 -11.18 2.46 -10.98
CA TRP A 69 -11.42 3.24 -9.77
C TRP A 69 -11.11 2.38 -8.56
N SER A 70 -10.40 2.93 -7.59
CA SER A 70 -10.06 2.26 -6.33
C SER A 70 -10.51 3.09 -5.13
N PHE A 71 -11.05 2.41 -4.12
CA PHE A 71 -11.52 2.98 -2.87
C PHE A 71 -10.98 2.14 -1.74
N GLY A 72 -10.36 2.72 -0.74
CA GLY A 72 -9.79 1.92 0.32
C GLY A 72 -9.38 2.69 1.54
N GLY A 73 -8.84 1.96 2.49
CA GLY A 73 -8.27 2.50 3.70
C GLY A 73 -6.91 1.91 3.97
N GLU A 74 -6.05 2.72 4.56
CA GLU A 74 -4.68 2.35 4.91
C GLU A 74 -4.37 2.71 6.35
N TYR A 75 -3.62 1.83 7.00
CA TYR A 75 -2.92 2.08 8.24
C TYR A 75 -1.43 2.14 7.97
N LEU A 76 -0.84 3.30 8.23
CA LEU A 76 0.58 3.54 8.04
C LEU A 76 1.22 3.89 9.37
N GLN A 77 2.35 3.28 9.67
CA GLN A 77 3.14 3.61 10.84
C GLN A 77 4.58 3.90 10.45
N THR A 78 5.06 5.08 10.84
CA THR A 78 6.46 5.49 10.72
C THR A 78 7.07 5.74 12.09
N TYR A 79 8.39 5.89 12.12
CA TYR A 79 9.13 6.17 13.35
C TYR A 79 10.03 7.38 13.13
N LYS A 80 9.92 8.36 14.02
CA LYS A 80 10.83 9.51 14.06
C LYS A 80 11.94 9.26 15.07
N PRO A 81 13.21 9.51 14.72
CA PRO A 81 14.31 9.36 15.65
C PRO A 81 14.18 10.35 16.80
N TYR A 82 14.46 9.89 18.01
CA TYR A 82 14.49 10.70 19.23
C TYR A 82 15.73 10.34 20.08
N GLY A 83 16.61 11.30 20.31
CA GLY A 83 17.88 11.06 20.99
C GLY A 83 18.75 10.01 20.28
N GLU A 84 19.66 9.37 21.02
CA GLU A 84 20.58 8.38 20.43
C GLU A 84 19.95 7.02 20.12
N LYS A 85 18.94 6.58 20.88
CA LYS A 85 18.34 5.24 20.77
C LYS A 85 16.82 5.22 20.79
N GLY A 86 16.17 6.35 21.07
CA GLY A 86 14.72 6.47 21.14
C GLY A 86 14.08 6.62 19.75
N ARG A 87 12.81 6.28 19.66
CA ARG A 87 11.96 6.52 18.47
C ARG A 87 10.53 6.84 18.90
N ILE A 88 9.92 7.77 18.21
CA ILE A 88 8.53 8.18 18.40
C ILE A 88 7.69 7.57 17.28
N PRO A 89 6.70 6.74 17.58
CA PRO A 89 5.78 6.21 16.58
C PRO A 89 4.84 7.31 16.10
N VAL A 90 4.65 7.38 14.78
CA VAL A 90 3.66 8.23 14.12
C VAL A 90 2.78 7.30 13.31
N ALA A 91 1.50 7.26 13.64
CA ALA A 91 0.52 6.41 12.97
C ALA A 91 -0.47 7.27 12.17
N GLN A 92 -0.80 6.84 10.97
CA GLN A 92 -1.79 7.49 10.10
C GLN A 92 -2.88 6.48 9.72
N PHE A 93 -4.13 6.92 9.82
CA PHE A 93 -5.31 6.21 9.34
C PHE A 93 -5.90 7.02 8.21
N THR A 94 -5.85 6.52 6.99
CA THR A 94 -6.28 7.28 5.80
C THR A 94 -7.30 6.50 4.99
N GLY A 95 -8.34 7.20 4.54
CA GLY A 95 -9.18 6.79 3.43
C GLY A 95 -8.60 7.32 2.11
N GLU A 96 -8.69 6.54 1.05
CA GLU A 96 -8.12 6.87 -0.25
C GLU A 96 -9.09 6.54 -1.37
N VAL A 97 -9.18 7.45 -2.34
CA VAL A 97 -9.92 7.27 -3.60
C VAL A 97 -8.97 7.53 -4.75
N GLY A 98 -8.79 6.55 -5.62
CA GLY A 98 -7.83 6.60 -6.71
C GLY A 98 -8.41 6.23 -8.07
N TYR A 99 -7.70 6.66 -9.10
CA TYR A 99 -7.94 6.29 -10.48
C TYR A 99 -6.65 5.79 -11.10
N ASN A 100 -6.66 4.55 -11.59
CA ASN A 100 -5.52 3.86 -12.17
C ASN A 100 -5.75 3.65 -13.66
N LEU A 101 -4.78 4.10 -14.46
CA LEU A 101 -4.72 3.92 -15.91
C LEU A 101 -3.85 2.71 -16.22
N ARG A 102 -4.34 1.80 -17.06
CA ARG A 102 -3.49 0.75 -17.61
C ARG A 102 -2.56 1.36 -18.66
N ILE A 103 -1.25 1.29 -18.40
CA ILE A 103 -0.21 1.84 -19.28
C ILE A 103 0.17 0.79 -20.33
N VAL A 104 0.46 -0.42 -19.87
CA VAL A 104 0.93 -1.53 -20.71
C VAL A 104 0.33 -2.84 -20.22
N SER A 105 0.01 -3.73 -21.14
CA SER A 105 -0.22 -5.15 -20.85
C SER A 105 0.52 -6.00 -21.88
N ASP A 106 0.92 -7.19 -21.47
CA ASP A 106 1.47 -8.16 -22.42
C ASP A 106 0.37 -8.73 -23.33
N TYR A 107 0.77 -9.41 -24.40
CA TYR A 107 -0.16 -10.01 -25.36
C TYR A 107 -1.07 -11.07 -24.73
N SER A 108 -0.56 -11.80 -23.75
CA SER A 108 -1.30 -12.85 -23.01
C SER A 108 -2.19 -12.28 -21.90
N GLN A 109 -2.11 -10.96 -21.63
CA GLN A 109 -2.82 -10.27 -20.57
C GLN A 109 -2.53 -10.87 -19.17
N THR A 110 -1.35 -11.43 -19.00
CA THR A 110 -0.89 -11.99 -17.73
C THR A 110 -0.22 -10.93 -16.86
N VAL A 111 0.40 -9.93 -17.51
CA VAL A 111 1.11 -8.84 -16.82
C VAL A 111 0.49 -7.51 -17.21
N HIS A 112 0.10 -6.72 -16.21
CA HIS A 112 -0.44 -5.38 -16.42
C HIS A 112 0.35 -4.36 -15.62
N LEU A 113 0.70 -3.25 -16.26
CA LEU A 113 1.32 -2.08 -15.62
C LEU A 113 0.30 -0.95 -15.55
N TYR A 114 0.13 -0.41 -14.34
CA TYR A 114 -0.78 0.69 -14.07
C TYR A 114 -0.04 1.91 -13.53
N GLY A 115 -0.46 3.09 -13.96
CA GLY A 115 -0.12 4.35 -13.33
C GLY A 115 -1.37 4.96 -12.72
N GLY A 116 -1.31 5.40 -11.49
CA GLY A 116 -2.46 5.89 -10.76
C GLY A 116 -2.20 7.22 -10.06
N VAL A 117 -3.29 7.94 -9.84
CA VAL A 117 -3.35 9.10 -8.97
C VAL A 117 -4.48 8.93 -7.98
N SER A 118 -4.30 9.42 -6.76
CA SER A 118 -5.32 9.31 -5.73
C SER A 118 -5.37 10.54 -4.84
N ALA A 119 -6.53 10.76 -4.25
CA ALA A 119 -6.75 11.69 -3.16
C ALA A 119 -6.91 10.89 -1.86
N LEU A 120 -6.36 11.40 -0.78
CA LEU A 120 -6.43 10.77 0.54
C LEU A 120 -6.79 11.80 1.61
N ALA A 121 -7.48 11.34 2.64
CA ALA A 121 -7.77 12.10 3.83
C ALA A 121 -7.83 11.17 5.05
N GLY A 122 -7.46 11.68 6.21
CA GLY A 122 -7.42 10.85 7.40
C GLY A 122 -6.93 11.57 8.64
N TYR A 123 -6.41 10.80 9.56
CA TYR A 123 -5.96 11.26 10.85
C TYR A 123 -4.57 10.72 11.17
N GLU A 124 -3.70 11.61 11.63
CA GLU A 124 -2.38 11.27 12.12
C GLU A 124 -2.34 11.39 13.64
N THR A 125 -1.76 10.40 14.31
CA THR A 125 -1.52 10.44 15.75
C THR A 125 -0.04 10.25 16.03
N VAL A 126 0.50 11.12 16.87
CA VAL A 126 1.89 11.09 17.30
C VAL A 126 1.96 10.46 18.67
N ASN A 127 2.78 9.40 18.83
CA ASN A 127 2.94 8.67 20.09
C ASN A 127 1.61 8.23 20.74
N TRP A 128 0.58 7.95 19.90
CA TRP A 128 -0.78 7.58 20.35
C TRP A 128 -1.42 8.62 21.28
N GLY A 129 -1.22 9.91 20.98
CA GLY A 129 -1.76 11.03 21.76
C GLY A 129 -1.03 11.31 23.08
N LYS A 130 0.08 10.62 23.36
CA LYS A 130 0.87 10.84 24.59
C LYS A 130 1.91 11.91 24.36
N GLN A 131 1.69 13.09 24.91
CA GLN A 131 2.61 14.23 24.77
C GLN A 131 3.88 14.12 25.62
N VAL A 132 3.87 13.30 26.68
CA VAL A 132 5.03 13.14 27.58
C VAL A 132 5.71 11.80 27.31
N LEU A 133 6.99 11.83 27.02
CA LEU A 133 7.84 10.67 26.88
C LEU A 133 8.25 10.08 28.24
N LYS A 134 8.78 8.85 28.25
CA LYS A 134 9.19 8.15 29.47
C LYS A 134 10.31 8.85 30.25
N ASP A 135 11.07 9.69 29.58
CA ASP A 135 12.16 10.49 30.14
C ASP A 135 11.72 11.90 30.62
N GLY A 136 10.42 12.20 30.54
CA GLY A 136 9.82 13.47 30.94
C GLY A 136 9.86 14.56 29.87
N ALA A 137 10.44 14.29 28.69
CA ALA A 137 10.43 15.25 27.58
C ALA A 137 9.02 15.35 26.96
N THR A 138 8.66 16.55 26.50
CA THR A 138 7.36 16.81 25.87
C THR A 138 7.50 16.81 24.35
N ILE A 139 6.57 16.14 23.66
CA ILE A 139 6.46 16.14 22.21
C ILE A 139 5.69 17.42 21.82
N GLY A 140 6.28 18.22 20.92
CA GLY A 140 5.64 19.44 20.41
C GLY A 140 4.73 19.23 19.21
N ALA A 141 4.61 18.00 18.68
CA ALA A 141 3.74 17.67 17.55
C ALA A 141 2.43 17.10 18.07
N ASP A 142 1.32 17.67 17.65
CA ASP A 142 -0.03 17.25 18.00
C ASP A 142 -0.62 16.28 16.97
N ASP A 143 -1.65 15.57 17.40
CA ASP A 143 -2.49 14.78 16.50
C ASP A 143 -3.21 15.71 15.53
N ALA A 144 -3.27 15.34 14.25
CA ALA A 144 -3.78 16.22 13.22
C ALA A 144 -4.66 15.50 12.19
N PHE A 145 -5.63 16.23 11.63
CA PHE A 145 -6.29 15.81 10.40
C PHE A 145 -5.38 16.03 9.22
N ILE A 146 -5.20 14.98 8.42
CA ILE A 146 -4.32 14.99 7.26
C ILE A 146 -5.12 14.80 5.98
N TYR A 147 -4.66 15.44 4.91
CA TYR A 147 -5.21 15.31 3.57
C TYR A 147 -4.12 15.43 2.53
N GLY A 148 -4.38 14.95 1.33
CA GLY A 148 -3.38 15.03 0.27
C GLY A 148 -3.69 14.18 -0.92
N GLY A 149 -2.65 13.75 -1.61
CA GLY A 149 -2.74 12.89 -2.77
C GLY A 149 -1.58 11.92 -2.84
N ALA A 150 -1.67 10.98 -3.78
CA ALA A 150 -0.57 10.08 -4.08
C ALA A 150 -0.47 9.80 -5.58
N VAL A 151 0.74 9.44 -6.00
CA VAL A 151 1.03 8.89 -7.32
C VAL A 151 1.52 7.47 -7.12
N THR A 152 0.96 6.52 -7.88
CA THR A 152 1.25 5.09 -7.76
C THR A 152 1.65 4.52 -9.11
N LEU A 153 2.67 3.68 -9.13
CA LEU A 153 2.99 2.81 -10.24
C LEU A 153 2.92 1.37 -9.74
N SER A 154 2.12 0.52 -10.38
CA SER A 154 1.94 -0.87 -9.98
C SER A 154 2.03 -1.82 -11.16
N ALA A 155 2.49 -3.04 -10.86
CA ALA A 155 2.54 -4.14 -11.80
C ALA A 155 1.79 -5.33 -11.20
N ASP A 156 0.79 -5.83 -11.93
CA ASP A 156 -0.04 -6.97 -11.56
C ASP A 156 0.35 -8.17 -12.40
N PHE A 157 0.57 -9.31 -11.75
CA PHE A 157 0.78 -10.62 -12.36
C PHE A 157 -0.43 -11.50 -12.06
N TYR A 158 -1.19 -11.83 -13.07
CA TYR A 158 -2.36 -12.68 -12.93
C TYR A 158 -1.95 -14.15 -12.87
N LEU A 159 -2.23 -14.77 -11.72
CA LEU A 159 -1.93 -16.18 -11.44
C LEU A 159 -3.09 -17.09 -11.82
N SER A 160 -4.30 -16.55 -11.83
CA SER A 160 -5.53 -17.19 -12.30
C SER A 160 -6.53 -16.10 -12.73
N ASP A 161 -7.70 -16.51 -13.21
CA ASP A 161 -8.77 -15.59 -13.63
C ASP A 161 -9.26 -14.67 -12.50
N HIS A 162 -9.03 -15.05 -11.25
CA HIS A 162 -9.52 -14.32 -10.08
C HIS A 162 -8.42 -13.77 -9.19
N VAL A 163 -7.18 -14.26 -9.31
CA VAL A 163 -6.10 -13.93 -8.38
C VAL A 163 -4.94 -13.28 -9.12
N ALA A 164 -4.57 -12.10 -8.68
CA ALA A 164 -3.34 -11.44 -9.12
C ALA A 164 -2.44 -11.12 -7.92
N LEU A 165 -1.15 -11.33 -8.10
CA LEU A 165 -0.11 -10.85 -7.20
C LEU A 165 0.60 -9.68 -7.87
N GLY A 166 0.85 -8.61 -7.13
CA GLY A 166 1.52 -7.46 -7.71
C GLY A 166 2.51 -6.81 -6.77
N ALA A 167 3.27 -5.89 -7.35
CA ALA A 167 4.17 -5.00 -6.65
C ALA A 167 3.85 -3.56 -7.03
N HIS A 168 4.09 -2.63 -6.13
CA HIS A 168 3.86 -1.22 -6.41
C HIS A 168 4.84 -0.31 -5.67
N ILE A 169 5.00 0.87 -6.23
CA ILE A 169 5.64 2.02 -5.61
C ILE A 169 4.64 3.16 -5.56
N LYS A 170 4.65 3.91 -4.47
CA LYS A 170 3.70 4.99 -4.22
C LYS A 170 4.40 6.13 -3.51
N GLU A 171 4.25 7.34 -4.03
CA GLU A 171 4.68 8.56 -3.36
C GLU A 171 3.44 9.30 -2.87
N ARG A 172 3.39 9.58 -1.56
CA ARG A 172 2.29 10.31 -0.93
C ARG A 172 2.73 11.73 -0.60
N PHE A 173 1.85 12.66 -0.92
CA PHE A 173 1.96 14.08 -0.58
C PHE A 173 0.90 14.40 0.46
N VAL A 174 1.31 14.61 1.71
CA VAL A 174 0.42 14.79 2.85
C VAL A 174 0.58 16.17 3.44
N PHE A 175 -0.53 16.80 3.74
CA PHE A 175 -0.62 18.13 4.33
C PHE A 175 -1.48 18.08 5.59
N GLY A 176 -1.35 19.10 6.45
CA GLY A 176 -2.11 19.22 7.70
C GLY A 176 -1.37 18.69 8.92
N ASN A 177 -0.15 18.18 8.77
CA ASN A 177 0.69 17.67 9.85
C ASN A 177 2.05 18.38 9.90
N ASP A 178 2.72 18.25 11.04
CA ASP A 178 4.08 18.76 11.27
C ASP A 178 5.17 17.68 11.10
N THR A 179 4.77 16.43 10.80
CA THR A 179 5.69 15.29 10.82
C THR A 179 6.38 15.01 9.49
N GLY A 180 5.92 15.60 8.40
CA GLY A 180 6.52 15.52 7.07
C GLY A 180 5.51 15.30 5.96
N HIS A 181 5.81 15.87 4.78
CA HIS A 181 4.86 15.95 3.67
C HIS A 181 5.02 14.86 2.62
N PHE A 182 6.18 14.21 2.56
CA PHE A 182 6.52 13.21 1.55
C PHE A 182 6.74 11.86 2.19
N LEU A 183 6.05 10.83 1.70
CA LEU A 183 6.13 9.46 2.22
C LEU A 183 6.21 8.50 1.04
N PHE A 184 7.42 7.99 0.81
CA PHE A 184 7.65 6.98 -0.21
C PHE A 184 7.33 5.58 0.31
N GLN A 185 6.53 4.84 -0.43
CA GLN A 185 6.11 3.48 -0.13
C GLN A 185 6.48 2.55 -1.28
N TYR A 186 6.84 1.34 -0.95
CA TYR A 186 6.98 0.24 -1.91
C TYR A 186 6.58 -1.06 -1.25
N GLY A 187 5.89 -1.89 -1.98
CA GLY A 187 5.35 -3.10 -1.41
C GLY A 187 4.75 -4.05 -2.41
N VAL A 188 4.02 -5.00 -1.85
CA VAL A 188 3.33 -6.04 -2.60
C VAL A 188 1.84 -5.99 -2.30
N HIS A 189 1.05 -6.50 -3.24
CA HIS A 189 -0.38 -6.62 -3.05
C HIS A 189 -0.90 -7.94 -3.61
N LEU A 190 -1.95 -8.41 -2.99
CA LEU A 190 -2.74 -9.54 -3.45
C LEU A 190 -4.14 -9.02 -3.82
N LYS A 191 -4.56 -9.31 -5.04
CA LYS A 191 -5.85 -8.89 -5.59
C LYS A 191 -6.70 -10.11 -5.90
N TYR A 192 -7.95 -10.08 -5.46
CA TYR A 192 -8.98 -11.05 -5.82
C TYR A 192 -10.06 -10.35 -6.64
N GLN A 193 -10.28 -10.82 -7.87
CA GLN A 193 -11.20 -10.24 -8.84
C GLN A 193 -12.45 -11.12 -9.02
N PHE A 194 -13.62 -10.50 -9.14
CA PHE A 194 -14.92 -11.17 -9.29
C PHE A 194 -15.90 -10.33 -10.11
#